data_e9f9984484af24c096f3827fbd4bdbfb
#
_entry.id   e9f9984484af24c096f3827fbd4bdbfb
#
_cell.length_a   1.000
_cell.length_b   1.000
_cell.length_c   1.000
_cell.angle_alpha   90.00
_cell.angle_beta   90.00
_cell.angle_gamma   90.00
#
_symmetry.space_group_name_H-M   'P 1'
#
loop_
_entity.id
_entity.type
_entity.pdbx_description
1 polymer ?
#
loop_
_entity_poly.entity_id
_entity_poly.type
_entity_poly.pdbx_seq_one_letter_code
_entity_poly.pdbx_strand_id
1 'polypeptide(L)'
;MKQSSIWYELETKGEYLMERTIVVANQKGGVGKTTTAINLAASLAELGKKVLVVDMDPQGNTTSGLGIDKEQAENTVYELMLEECSVEDAIMESEYENLSVLPSNINLAAAEIELVGAEEKEYILKKALNKVRKQYDFIIIDCPPSLNMLTVN
;
A
#
# COMPACT_ATOMS: atom_id res chain seq x y z
N MET A 1 7.92 16.35 -24.16
CA MET A 1 8.21 15.15 -23.35
C MET A 1 6.90 14.70 -22.68
N LYS A 2 6.36 13.56 -23.07
CA LYS A 2 5.15 13.01 -22.44
C LYS A 2 5.51 12.50 -21.07
N GLN A 3 4.93 13.08 -20.00
CA GLN A 3 4.93 12.49 -18.67
C GLN A 3 4.06 11.25 -18.72
N SER A 4 4.68 10.08 -18.71
CA SER A 4 3.96 8.82 -18.56
C SER A 4 3.77 8.57 -17.07
N SER A 5 2.61 8.93 -16.54
CA SER A 5 2.08 8.30 -15.34
C SER A 5 1.69 6.88 -15.74
N ILE A 6 2.38 5.90 -15.20
CA ILE A 6 2.12 4.49 -15.53
C ILE A 6 1.08 3.99 -14.53
N TRP A 7 -0.13 3.75 -15.03
CA TRP A 7 -1.19 3.05 -14.31
C TRP A 7 -1.11 1.58 -14.71
N TYR A 8 -0.87 0.68 -13.77
CA TYR A 8 -0.98 -0.76 -14.00
C TYR A 8 -2.23 -1.28 -13.32
N GLU A 9 -3.14 -1.81 -14.12
CA GLU A 9 -4.27 -2.60 -13.67
C GLU A 9 -3.88 -4.08 -13.82
N LEU A 10 -3.74 -4.79 -12.71
CA LEU A 10 -3.54 -6.24 -12.72
C LEU A 10 -4.91 -6.92 -12.73
N GLU A 11 -5.42 -7.23 -13.94
CA GLU A 11 -6.60 -8.08 -14.08
C GLU A 11 -6.24 -9.53 -13.76
N THR A 12 -6.82 -10.10 -12.71
CA THR A 12 -6.86 -11.55 -12.54
C THR A 12 -8.13 -12.09 -13.20
N LYS A 13 -7.97 -12.89 -14.25
CA LYS A 13 -9.09 -13.57 -14.91
C LYS A 13 -9.67 -14.65 -14.00
N GLY A 14 -10.93 -14.52 -13.61
CA GLY A 14 -11.73 -15.57 -13.00
C GLY A 14 -12.84 -15.05 -12.10
N GLU A 15 -14.06 -15.04 -12.62
CA GLU A 15 -15.38 -15.00 -11.96
C GLU A 15 -15.69 -13.91 -10.90
N TYR A 16 -16.42 -12.88 -11.32
CA TYR A 16 -17.45 -12.07 -10.63
C TYR A 16 -17.16 -11.39 -9.28
N LEU A 17 -15.93 -11.09 -8.94
CA LEU A 17 -15.55 -10.00 -8.04
C LEU A 17 -14.27 -9.39 -8.60
N MET A 18 -14.38 -8.27 -9.29
CA MET A 18 -13.20 -7.56 -9.81
C MET A 18 -12.48 -6.90 -8.64
N GLU A 19 -11.64 -7.66 -7.97
CA GLU A 19 -10.64 -7.15 -7.04
C GLU A 19 -9.65 -6.33 -7.86
N ARG A 20 -9.57 -5.03 -7.60
CA ARG A 20 -8.67 -4.13 -8.34
C ARG A 20 -7.54 -3.67 -7.44
N THR A 21 -6.31 -3.95 -7.85
CA THR A 21 -5.13 -3.32 -7.25
C THR A 21 -4.68 -2.15 -8.11
N ILE A 22 -4.62 -0.96 -7.52
CA ILE A 22 -4.23 0.30 -8.16
C ILE A 22 -2.94 0.77 -7.52
N VAL A 23 -1.88 0.94 -8.30
CA VAL A 23 -0.60 1.44 -7.81
C VAL A 23 -0.45 2.92 -8.20
N VAL A 24 -0.21 3.77 -7.22
CA VAL A 24 0.04 5.21 -7.41
C VAL A 24 1.55 5.45 -7.31
N ALA A 25 2.22 5.52 -8.46
CA ALA A 25 3.66 5.66 -8.53
C ALA A 25 4.09 6.77 -9.50
N ASN A 26 5.12 7.54 -9.12
CA ASN A 26 5.79 8.51 -9.99
C ASN A 26 7.17 8.81 -9.40
N GLN A 27 8.21 8.81 -10.23
CA GLN A 27 9.59 9.12 -9.80
C GLN A 27 9.78 10.54 -9.28
N LYS A 28 8.92 11.48 -9.71
CA LYS A 28 8.98 12.87 -9.28
C LYS A 28 8.28 13.04 -7.94
N GLY A 29 8.99 13.59 -6.94
CA GLY A 29 8.41 14.00 -5.67
C GLY A 29 7.47 15.21 -5.82
N GLY A 30 6.53 15.36 -4.90
CA GLY A 30 5.65 16.54 -4.84
C GLY A 30 4.64 16.68 -5.98
N VAL A 31 4.30 15.61 -6.70
CA VAL A 31 3.35 15.63 -7.82
C VAL A 31 1.93 15.19 -7.44
N GLY A 32 1.65 14.99 -6.15
CA GLY A 32 0.32 14.67 -5.64
C GLY A 32 -0.01 13.18 -5.62
N LYS A 33 0.98 12.26 -5.56
CA LYS A 33 0.73 10.82 -5.42
C LYS A 33 -0.10 10.49 -4.19
N THR A 34 0.40 10.86 -3.02
CA THR A 34 -0.27 10.64 -1.73
C THR A 34 -1.65 11.28 -1.70
N THR A 35 -1.79 12.52 -2.16
CA THR A 35 -3.09 13.20 -2.26
C THR A 35 -4.05 12.42 -3.17
N THR A 36 -3.57 11.91 -4.29
CA THR A 36 -4.37 11.09 -5.21
C THR A 36 -4.80 9.78 -4.56
N ALA A 37 -3.87 9.07 -3.90
CA ALA A 37 -4.17 7.80 -3.22
C ALA A 37 -5.24 7.99 -2.14
N ILE A 38 -5.07 8.98 -1.27
CA ILE A 38 -6.01 9.29 -0.18
C ILE A 38 -7.39 9.65 -0.74
N ASN A 39 -7.48 10.60 -1.68
CA ASN A 39 -8.76 11.06 -2.21
C ASN A 39 -9.48 9.96 -2.99
N LEU A 40 -8.76 9.15 -3.77
CA LEU A 40 -9.33 8.02 -4.48
C LEU A 40 -9.90 6.98 -3.49
N ALA A 41 -9.12 6.63 -2.45
CA ALA A 41 -9.54 5.67 -1.44
C ALA A 41 -10.80 6.16 -0.69
N ALA A 42 -10.79 7.40 -0.22
CA ALA A 42 -11.94 7.99 0.48
C ALA A 42 -13.18 8.04 -0.41
N SER A 43 -13.05 8.45 -1.66
CA SER A 43 -14.18 8.51 -2.61
C SER A 43 -14.77 7.13 -2.89
N LEU A 44 -13.94 6.08 -3.03
CA LEU A 44 -14.42 4.72 -3.22
C LEU A 44 -15.10 4.19 -1.95
N ALA A 45 -14.56 4.49 -0.78
CA ALA A 45 -15.15 4.11 0.50
C ALA A 45 -16.51 4.78 0.73
N GLU A 46 -16.67 6.07 0.40
CA GLU A 46 -17.96 6.79 0.40
C GLU A 46 -19.01 6.17 -0.54
N LEU A 47 -18.54 5.55 -1.63
CA LEU A 47 -19.42 4.77 -2.54
C LEU A 47 -19.74 3.36 -2.02
N GLY A 48 -19.40 3.06 -0.76
CA GLY A 48 -19.66 1.78 -0.11
C GLY A 48 -18.74 0.64 -0.55
N LYS A 49 -17.59 0.96 -1.17
CA LYS A 49 -16.58 -0.04 -1.54
C LYS A 49 -15.65 -0.30 -0.37
N LYS A 50 -15.29 -1.56 -0.14
CA LYS A 50 -14.26 -1.93 0.82
C LYS A 50 -12.88 -1.66 0.22
N VAL A 51 -12.13 -0.77 0.83
CA VAL A 51 -10.84 -0.29 0.32
C VAL A 51 -9.73 -0.56 1.33
N LEU A 52 -8.64 -1.16 0.86
CA LEU A 52 -7.37 -1.22 1.59
C LEU A 52 -6.39 -0.25 0.95
N VAL A 53 -5.82 0.64 1.75
CA VAL A 53 -4.69 1.48 1.33
C VAL A 53 -3.40 0.91 1.91
N VAL A 54 -2.40 0.72 1.06
CA VAL A 54 -1.05 0.27 1.46
C VAL A 54 -0.11 1.45 1.29
N ASP A 55 0.47 1.91 2.39
CA ASP A 55 1.45 2.99 2.37
C ASP A 55 2.87 2.40 2.25
N MET A 56 3.53 2.61 1.12
CA MET A 56 4.89 2.12 0.86
C MET A 56 5.95 3.23 1.00
N ASP A 57 5.56 4.41 1.47
CA ASP A 57 6.50 5.51 1.70
C ASP A 57 6.94 5.51 3.18
N PRO A 58 8.25 5.44 3.47
CA PRO A 58 8.77 5.55 4.85
C PRO A 58 8.35 6.83 5.58
N GLN A 59 7.97 7.88 4.85
CA GLN A 59 7.44 9.11 5.47
C GLN A 59 6.07 8.90 6.12
N GLY A 60 5.30 7.87 5.71
CA GLY A 60 4.00 7.56 6.29
C GLY A 60 2.96 8.67 6.13
N ASN A 61 3.02 9.42 5.02
CA ASN A 61 2.11 10.55 4.79
C ASN A 61 0.68 10.09 4.47
N THR A 62 0.51 9.00 3.76
CA THR A 62 -0.79 8.38 3.51
C THR A 62 -1.37 7.82 4.81
N THR A 63 -0.56 7.16 5.63
CA THR A 63 -0.92 6.65 6.95
C THR A 63 -1.51 7.76 7.83
N SER A 64 -0.74 8.84 8.02
CA SER A 64 -1.20 9.99 8.82
C SER A 64 -2.40 10.71 8.20
N GLY A 65 -2.44 10.82 6.86
CA GLY A 65 -3.54 11.46 6.13
C GLY A 65 -4.86 10.71 6.23
N LEU A 66 -4.83 9.43 6.59
CA LEU A 66 -6.02 8.59 6.83
C LEU A 66 -6.33 8.40 8.33
N GLY A 67 -5.74 9.24 9.18
CA GLY A 67 -6.05 9.30 10.61
C GLY A 67 -5.30 8.26 11.46
N ILE A 68 -4.35 7.52 10.90
CA ILE A 68 -3.57 6.53 11.65
C ILE A 68 -2.34 7.22 12.27
N ASP A 69 -2.16 7.04 13.59
CA ASP A 69 -0.93 7.46 14.28
C ASP A 69 0.19 6.45 14.01
N LYS A 70 1.08 6.80 13.09
CA LYS A 70 2.17 5.92 12.65
C LYS A 70 3.20 5.62 13.73
N GLU A 71 3.27 6.42 14.79
CA GLU A 71 4.18 6.21 15.92
C GLU A 71 3.60 5.19 16.93
N GLN A 72 2.29 4.95 16.89
CA GLN A 72 1.60 3.98 17.72
C GLN A 72 1.26 2.68 16.98
N ALA A 73 1.49 2.60 15.69
CA ALA A 73 1.28 1.37 14.92
C ALA A 73 2.36 0.33 15.30
N GLU A 74 1.93 -0.73 15.98
CA GLU A 74 2.84 -1.82 16.42
C GLU A 74 3.37 -2.62 15.23
N ASN A 75 2.51 -2.87 14.23
CA ASN A 75 2.84 -3.59 13.00
C ASN A 75 2.57 -2.68 11.80
N THR A 76 3.53 -2.61 10.90
CA THR A 76 3.48 -1.79 9.70
C THR A 76 3.93 -2.61 8.47
N VAL A 77 4.00 -1.99 7.32
CA VAL A 77 4.63 -2.60 6.14
C VAL A 77 6.06 -3.08 6.44
N TYR A 78 6.78 -2.41 7.33
CA TYR A 78 8.15 -2.80 7.69
C TYR A 78 8.18 -4.20 8.33
N GLU A 79 7.44 -4.44 9.40
CA GLU A 79 7.37 -5.75 10.06
C GLU A 79 6.80 -6.82 9.13
N LEU A 80 5.84 -6.46 8.28
CA LEU A 80 5.31 -7.36 7.25
C LEU A 80 6.38 -7.77 6.23
N MET A 81 7.20 -6.82 5.76
CA MET A 81 8.27 -7.10 4.79
C MET A 81 9.38 -7.96 5.39
N LEU A 82 9.61 -7.90 6.70
CA LEU A 82 10.53 -8.78 7.42
C LEU A 82 9.90 -10.13 7.81
N GLU A 83 8.63 -10.35 7.46
CA GLU A 83 7.86 -11.54 7.83
C GLU A 83 7.72 -11.74 9.36
N GLU A 84 7.79 -10.64 10.14
CA GLU A 84 7.66 -10.64 11.60
C GLU A 84 6.20 -10.58 12.07
N CYS A 85 5.27 -10.21 11.19
CA CYS A 85 3.82 -10.21 11.46
C CYS A 85 3.02 -10.72 10.25
N SER A 86 1.75 -11.04 10.47
CA SER A 86 0.83 -11.33 9.37
C SER A 86 0.27 -10.03 8.78
N VAL A 87 -0.25 -10.09 7.54
CA VAL A 87 -0.89 -8.92 6.92
C VAL A 87 -2.16 -8.52 7.68
N GLU A 88 -2.87 -9.48 8.25
CA GLU A 88 -4.06 -9.27 9.05
C GLU A 88 -3.74 -8.52 10.34
N ASP A 89 -2.59 -8.79 10.97
CA ASP A 89 -2.16 -8.11 12.20
C ASP A 89 -1.65 -6.68 11.95
N ALA A 90 -1.20 -6.41 10.72
CA ALA A 90 -0.68 -5.10 10.35
C ALA A 90 -1.76 -4.14 9.80
N ILE A 91 -2.91 -4.66 9.33
CA ILE A 91 -3.99 -3.82 8.81
C ILE A 91 -4.74 -3.15 9.96
N MET A 92 -4.94 -1.84 9.85
CA MET A 92 -5.68 -1.01 10.79
C MET A 92 -6.92 -0.40 10.13
N GLU A 93 -8.01 -0.29 10.89
CA GLU A 93 -9.19 0.44 10.44
C GLU A 93 -8.92 1.95 10.54
N SER A 94 -9.31 2.70 9.51
CA SER A 94 -9.23 4.16 9.52
C SER A 94 -10.46 4.79 10.19
N GLU A 95 -10.46 6.12 10.35
CA GLU A 95 -11.63 6.87 10.79
C GLU A 95 -12.77 6.87 9.73
N TYR A 96 -12.49 6.49 8.49
CA TYR A 96 -13.44 6.42 7.40
C TYR A 96 -14.06 5.03 7.32
N GLU A 97 -15.37 4.96 7.28
CA GLU A 97 -16.10 3.70 7.07
C GLU A 97 -15.67 3.02 5.76
N ASN A 98 -15.53 1.70 5.76
CA ASN A 98 -15.10 0.87 4.63
C ASN A 98 -13.65 1.11 4.14
N LEU A 99 -12.82 1.79 4.93
CA LEU A 99 -11.44 2.06 4.56
C LEU A 99 -10.48 1.56 5.64
N SER A 100 -9.61 0.62 5.25
CA SER A 100 -8.54 0.08 6.08
C SER A 100 -7.19 0.52 5.54
N VAL A 101 -6.17 0.55 6.38
CA VAL A 101 -4.81 0.99 6.04
C VAL A 101 -3.81 -0.06 6.50
N LEU A 102 -2.89 -0.43 5.62
CA LEU A 102 -1.64 -1.08 5.98
C LEU A 102 -0.60 0.03 6.14
N PRO A 103 -0.26 0.41 7.40
CA PRO A 103 0.46 1.64 7.68
C PRO A 103 1.95 1.53 7.41
N SER A 104 2.60 2.67 7.26
CA SER A 104 4.05 2.82 7.15
C SER A 104 4.61 3.77 8.21
N ASN A 105 5.87 3.57 8.54
CA ASN A 105 6.66 4.49 9.34
C ASN A 105 8.11 4.55 8.85
N ILE A 106 8.94 5.34 9.52
CA ILE A 106 10.33 5.59 9.11
C ILE A 106 11.19 4.31 9.08
N ASN A 107 10.83 3.27 9.84
CA ASN A 107 11.56 2.01 9.87
C ASN A 107 11.57 1.32 8.51
N LEU A 108 10.55 1.55 7.67
CA LEU A 108 10.48 0.97 6.33
C LEU A 108 11.72 1.31 5.47
N ALA A 109 12.40 2.44 5.75
CA ALA A 109 13.64 2.78 5.06
C ALA A 109 14.78 1.77 5.33
N ALA A 110 14.75 1.05 6.45
CA ALA A 110 15.73 0.02 6.76
C ALA A 110 15.47 -1.31 6.05
N ALA A 111 14.21 -1.59 5.67
CA ALA A 111 13.82 -2.86 5.04
C ALA A 111 14.64 -3.19 3.78
N GLU A 112 15.01 -2.18 2.99
CA GLU A 112 15.82 -2.39 1.78
C GLU A 112 17.19 -2.98 2.08
N ILE A 113 17.81 -2.56 3.20
CA ILE A 113 19.10 -3.03 3.64
C ILE A 113 18.97 -4.42 4.27
N GLU A 114 17.99 -4.60 5.12
CA GLU A 114 17.76 -5.85 5.85
C GLU A 114 17.34 -7.00 4.94
N LEU A 115 16.61 -6.70 3.87
CA LEU A 115 16.22 -7.69 2.86
C LEU A 115 17.30 -7.94 1.79
N VAL A 116 18.48 -7.34 1.91
CA VAL A 116 19.61 -7.67 1.01
C VAL A 116 19.96 -9.15 1.19
N GLY A 117 19.79 -9.93 0.13
CA GLY A 117 20.06 -11.38 0.14
C GLY A 117 18.84 -12.27 0.51
N ALA A 118 17.71 -11.70 0.88
CA ALA A 118 16.48 -12.47 1.03
C ALA A 118 16.00 -12.97 -0.33
N GLU A 119 15.64 -14.27 -0.40
CA GLU A 119 15.08 -14.86 -1.61
C GLU A 119 13.63 -14.36 -1.82
N GLU A 120 13.27 -14.11 -3.09
CA GLU A 120 11.91 -13.68 -3.48
C GLU A 120 11.37 -12.43 -2.75
N LYS A 121 12.26 -11.57 -2.25
CA LYS A 121 11.91 -10.35 -1.51
C LYS A 121 10.94 -9.43 -2.25
N GLU A 122 11.03 -9.41 -3.58
CA GLU A 122 10.14 -8.66 -4.47
C GLU A 122 8.72 -9.21 -4.55
N TYR A 123 8.45 -10.36 -3.93
CA TYR A 123 7.12 -10.97 -3.90
C TYR A 123 6.49 -11.01 -2.50
N ILE A 124 7.17 -10.54 -1.46
CA ILE A 124 6.71 -10.63 -0.07
C ILE A 124 5.36 -9.91 0.08
N LEU A 125 5.29 -8.65 -0.33
CA LEU A 125 4.05 -7.86 -0.27
C LEU A 125 2.93 -8.51 -1.09
N LYS A 126 3.23 -8.94 -2.31
CA LYS A 126 2.26 -9.61 -3.18
C LYS A 126 1.70 -10.89 -2.53
N LYS A 127 2.56 -11.71 -1.93
CA LYS A 127 2.13 -12.92 -1.22
C LYS A 127 1.25 -12.59 -0.02
N ALA A 128 1.60 -11.55 0.74
CA ALA A 128 0.82 -11.08 1.87
C ALA A 128 -0.56 -10.56 1.44
N LEU A 129 -0.61 -9.64 0.48
CA LEU A 129 -1.87 -9.07 -0.01
C LEU A 129 -2.80 -10.12 -0.63
N ASN A 130 -2.28 -11.17 -1.25
CA ASN A 130 -3.09 -12.28 -1.77
C ASN A 130 -3.92 -13.00 -0.70
N LYS A 131 -3.53 -12.94 0.58
CA LYS A 131 -4.30 -13.56 1.68
C LYS A 131 -5.57 -12.78 1.99
N VAL A 132 -5.52 -11.45 1.86
CA VAL A 132 -6.62 -10.55 2.26
C VAL A 132 -7.40 -9.96 1.08
N ARG A 133 -6.89 -10.04 -0.15
CA ARG A 133 -7.45 -9.36 -1.33
C ARG A 133 -8.96 -9.59 -1.53
N LYS A 134 -9.48 -10.78 -1.19
CA LYS A 134 -10.91 -11.10 -1.33
C LYS A 134 -11.81 -10.36 -0.34
N GLN A 135 -11.24 -9.71 0.66
CA GLN A 135 -11.97 -8.93 1.66
C GLN A 135 -12.23 -7.50 1.18
N TYR A 136 -11.53 -7.05 0.11
CA TYR A 136 -11.57 -5.69 -0.40
C TYR A 136 -11.99 -5.65 -1.87
N ASP A 137 -12.78 -4.63 -2.23
CA ASP A 137 -13.12 -4.34 -3.63
C ASP A 137 -11.93 -3.67 -4.35
N PHE A 138 -11.16 -2.88 -3.60
CA PHE A 138 -9.98 -2.17 -4.11
C PHE A 138 -8.81 -2.24 -3.12
N ILE A 139 -7.60 -2.43 -3.65
CA ILE A 139 -6.34 -2.22 -2.93
C ILE A 139 -5.61 -1.09 -3.63
N ILE A 140 -5.27 -0.02 -2.90
CA ILE A 140 -4.55 1.13 -3.43
C ILE A 140 -3.17 1.17 -2.78
N ILE A 141 -2.11 1.17 -3.59
CA ILE A 141 -0.73 1.18 -3.11
C ILE A 141 -0.12 2.55 -3.42
N ASP A 142 0.21 3.33 -2.38
CA ASP A 142 0.95 4.59 -2.51
C ASP A 142 2.44 4.33 -2.42
N CYS A 143 3.16 4.62 -3.50
CA CYS A 143 4.59 4.33 -3.63
C CYS A 143 5.44 5.58 -3.36
N PRO A 144 6.67 5.41 -2.79
CA PRO A 144 7.62 6.51 -2.64
C PRO A 144 8.08 7.06 -4.00
N PRO A 145 8.71 8.25 -4.05
CA PRO A 145 9.20 8.83 -5.29
C PRO A 145 10.42 8.12 -5.89
N SER A 146 11.01 7.16 -5.18
CA SER A 146 12.14 6.37 -5.64
C SER A 146 11.68 5.07 -6.29
N LEU A 147 12.31 4.67 -7.41
CA LEU A 147 12.18 3.32 -7.97
C LEU A 147 13.20 2.42 -7.26
N ASN A 148 12.85 1.96 -6.09
CA ASN A 148 13.65 1.01 -5.34
C ASN A 148 12.92 -0.34 -5.25
N MET A 149 13.49 -1.29 -4.52
CA MET A 149 12.92 -2.63 -4.32
C MET A 149 11.48 -2.57 -3.77
N LEU A 150 11.17 -1.62 -2.91
CA LEU A 150 9.83 -1.46 -2.32
C LEU A 150 8.79 -1.09 -3.38
N THR A 151 9.19 -0.38 -4.43
CA THR A 151 8.29 0.04 -5.52
C THR A 151 8.05 -1.10 -6.53
N VAL A 152 8.96 -2.07 -6.61
CA VAL A 152 8.89 -3.21 -7.56
C VAL A 152 8.09 -4.39 -6.98
N ASN A 153 7.88 -4.42 -5.66
CA ASN A 153 7.14 -5.48 -4.95
C ASN A 153 5.62 -5.56 -5.27
#